data_98c500f2de393f9e0a5bd5899356fb18
#
_entry.id   98c500f2de393f9e0a5bd5899356fb18
#
_cell.length_a   1.000
_cell.length_b   1.000
_cell.length_c   1.000
_cell.angle_alpha   90.00
_cell.angle_beta   90.00
_cell.angle_gamma   90.00
#
_symmetry.space_group_name_H-M   'P 1'
#
loop_
_entity.id
_entity.type
_entity.pdbx_description
1 polymer ?
#
loop_
_entity_poly.entity_id
_entity_poly.type
_entity_poly.pdbx_seq_one_letter_code
_entity_poly.pdbx_strand_id
1 'polypeptide(L)'
;PFAVIDEKEFEEPDKTIVVEDVLTTLQKLAKYHRQQFTIPFIAITGSNGKTTTKELINVVLSSTFKTYTTEGNLNNHIGVPLTILKIKADAEIAVIEMGANHQNEIASYCEYTLPTHGLITNCGKAHLEGFGGVEGVKKGKGELFNYLRNNNGTAFVMWDYEYLQEMSKGISTIIKYGTANADVEGVLIKNDPYLSVAINNGAETNKINSQLVGDYNLPNVLAAVAIGKYFKITDQKIQSSIENYSPSNSRSQLINKGTNKIILDAYNANPSSLKLAIEN
;
A
#
# COMPACT_ATOMS: atom_id res chain seq x y z
N PRO A 1 7.61 31.28 -10.77
CA PRO A 1 7.80 29.82 -10.79
C PRO A 1 9.00 29.51 -11.69
N PHE A 2 9.81 28.50 -11.30
CA PHE A 2 10.90 27.99 -12.11
C PHE A 2 10.49 26.66 -12.74
N ALA A 3 11.00 26.38 -13.95
CA ALA A 3 10.96 25.06 -14.55
C ALA A 3 12.33 24.38 -14.39
N VAL A 4 12.33 23.09 -14.12
CA VAL A 4 13.56 22.26 -14.14
C VAL A 4 13.59 21.53 -15.49
N ILE A 5 14.68 21.69 -16.23
CA ILE A 5 14.83 21.15 -17.58
C ILE A 5 16.18 20.43 -17.73
N ASP A 6 16.27 19.47 -18.65
CA ASP A 6 17.52 18.80 -19.02
C ASP A 6 17.91 19.03 -20.51
N GLU A 7 17.11 19.78 -21.25
CA GLU A 7 17.41 20.19 -22.61
C GLU A 7 17.85 21.68 -22.61
N LYS A 8 19.14 21.90 -22.77
CA LYS A 8 19.74 23.23 -22.66
C LYS A 8 19.23 24.23 -23.72
N GLU A 9 18.72 23.77 -24.84
CA GLU A 9 18.14 24.63 -25.89
C GLU A 9 16.89 25.37 -25.44
N PHE A 10 16.22 24.91 -24.39
CA PHE A 10 15.03 25.56 -23.79
C PHE A 10 15.38 26.39 -22.55
N GLU A 11 16.67 26.69 -22.33
CA GLU A 11 17.09 27.51 -21.20
C GLU A 11 16.58 28.94 -21.33
N GLU A 12 15.79 29.40 -20.37
CA GLU A 12 15.39 30.79 -20.19
C GLU A 12 16.02 31.33 -18.91
N PRO A 13 16.91 32.37 -19.01
CA PRO A 13 17.49 33.02 -17.82
C PRO A 13 16.41 33.44 -16.82
N ASP A 14 16.67 33.21 -15.53
CA ASP A 14 15.76 33.54 -14.40
C ASP A 14 14.43 32.77 -14.34
N LYS A 15 14.18 31.84 -15.26
CA LYS A 15 12.95 31.02 -15.28
C LYS A 15 13.21 29.52 -15.27
N THR A 16 14.39 29.10 -15.68
CA THR A 16 14.73 27.65 -15.76
C THR A 16 15.94 27.32 -14.91
N ILE A 17 15.98 26.09 -14.46
CA ILE A 17 17.12 25.44 -13.80
C ILE A 17 17.51 24.27 -14.68
N VAL A 18 18.66 24.37 -15.35
CA VAL A 18 19.19 23.28 -16.19
C VAL A 18 19.85 22.25 -15.31
N VAL A 19 19.48 20.98 -15.49
CA VAL A 19 20.03 19.82 -14.79
C VAL A 19 20.49 18.78 -15.80
N GLU A 20 21.21 17.77 -15.35
CA GLU A 20 21.68 16.69 -16.20
C GLU A 20 20.55 15.71 -16.62
N ASP A 21 19.61 15.43 -15.69
CA ASP A 21 18.44 14.58 -15.89
C ASP A 21 17.34 15.01 -14.92
N VAL A 22 16.16 15.34 -15.44
CA VAL A 22 15.04 15.88 -14.64
C VAL A 22 14.44 14.82 -13.72
N LEU A 23 14.39 13.55 -14.13
CA LEU A 23 13.83 12.46 -13.32
C LEU A 23 14.71 12.17 -12.11
N THR A 24 16.00 12.02 -12.33
CA THR A 24 16.97 11.84 -11.24
C THR A 24 16.95 13.01 -10.28
N THR A 25 16.81 14.24 -10.79
CA THR A 25 16.73 15.46 -9.99
C THR A 25 15.46 15.46 -9.14
N LEU A 26 14.31 15.09 -9.70
CA LEU A 26 13.04 14.92 -8.97
C LEU A 26 13.17 13.91 -7.82
N GLN A 27 13.78 12.76 -8.08
CA GLN A 27 14.00 11.70 -7.08
C GLN A 27 14.98 12.15 -5.97
N LYS A 28 16.07 12.86 -6.34
CA LYS A 28 16.99 13.45 -5.37
C LYS A 28 16.32 14.52 -4.51
N LEU A 29 15.47 15.37 -5.10
CA LEU A 29 14.70 16.39 -4.38
C LEU A 29 13.71 15.71 -3.40
N ALA A 30 13.02 14.68 -3.84
CA ALA A 30 12.13 13.89 -2.98
C ALA A 30 12.89 13.24 -1.83
N LYS A 31 14.07 12.66 -2.07
CA LYS A 31 14.94 12.11 -1.02
C LYS A 31 15.36 13.18 -0.01
N TYR A 32 15.81 14.33 -0.48
CA TYR A 32 16.18 15.45 0.39
C TYR A 32 15.00 15.89 1.25
N HIS A 33 13.82 16.06 0.64
CA HIS A 33 12.59 16.40 1.36
C HIS A 33 12.21 15.32 2.39
N ARG A 34 12.27 14.04 2.01
CA ARG A 34 12.03 12.90 2.92
C ARG A 34 12.93 12.92 4.15
N GLN A 35 14.18 13.30 3.99
CA GLN A 35 15.16 13.35 5.09
C GLN A 35 14.88 14.45 6.13
N GLN A 36 13.96 15.37 5.83
CA GLN A 36 13.54 16.41 6.80
C GLN A 36 12.53 15.84 7.83
N PHE A 37 12.05 14.59 7.65
CA PHE A 37 11.05 13.98 8.50
C PHE A 37 11.62 12.80 9.29
N THR A 38 11.27 12.74 10.58
CA THR A 38 11.56 11.60 11.47
C THR A 38 10.34 10.70 11.69
N ILE A 39 9.20 11.01 11.06
CA ILE A 39 7.95 10.27 11.17
C ILE A 39 8.02 8.89 10.52
N PRO A 40 7.12 7.94 10.88
CA PRO A 40 7.00 6.67 10.18
C PRO A 40 6.60 6.85 8.71
N PHE A 41 7.29 6.13 7.82
CA PHE A 41 6.94 5.97 6.40
C PHE A 41 6.62 4.50 6.16
N ILE A 42 5.38 4.21 5.80
CA ILE A 42 4.87 2.86 5.54
C ILE A 42 4.83 2.65 4.02
N ALA A 43 5.68 1.78 3.49
CA ALA A 43 5.66 1.42 2.08
C ALA A 43 4.74 0.22 1.84
N ILE A 44 3.94 0.29 0.76
CA ILE A 44 3.03 -0.78 0.37
C ILE A 44 3.32 -1.20 -1.06
N THR A 45 3.64 -2.47 -1.28
CA THR A 45 3.75 -3.06 -2.61
C THR A 45 2.96 -4.38 -2.70
N GLY A 46 2.95 -4.98 -3.87
CA GLY A 46 2.30 -6.27 -4.16
C GLY A 46 1.66 -6.30 -5.54
N SER A 47 1.14 -7.43 -5.93
CA SER A 47 0.46 -7.60 -7.22
C SER A 47 -0.95 -7.01 -7.18
N ASN A 48 -1.78 -7.44 -6.23
CA ASN A 48 -3.17 -7.04 -6.08
C ASN A 48 -3.42 -6.45 -4.67
N GLY A 49 -4.47 -5.65 -4.51
CA GLY A 49 -4.91 -5.14 -3.23
C GLY A 49 -4.15 -3.93 -2.69
N LYS A 50 -3.06 -3.47 -3.31
CA LYS A 50 -2.25 -2.34 -2.85
C LYS A 50 -3.07 -1.10 -2.50
N THR A 51 -3.85 -0.60 -3.45
CA THR A 51 -4.63 0.64 -3.28
C THR A 51 -5.72 0.46 -2.22
N THR A 52 -6.44 -0.66 -2.23
CA THR A 52 -7.46 -0.95 -1.21
C THR A 52 -6.84 -1.02 0.18
N THR A 53 -5.71 -1.73 0.33
CA THR A 53 -4.97 -1.79 1.60
C THR A 53 -4.49 -0.40 2.02
N LYS A 54 -3.93 0.39 1.10
CA LYS A 54 -3.50 1.77 1.35
C LYS A 54 -4.64 2.64 1.85
N GLU A 55 -5.81 2.59 1.20
CA GLU A 55 -6.98 3.39 1.60
C GLU A 55 -7.49 2.97 2.99
N LEU A 56 -7.60 1.66 3.28
CA LEU A 56 -8.00 1.17 4.59
C LEU A 56 -7.01 1.62 5.68
N ILE A 57 -5.71 1.49 5.43
CA ILE A 57 -4.67 1.97 6.35
C ILE A 57 -4.78 3.48 6.54
N ASN A 58 -5.00 4.23 5.46
CA ASN A 58 -5.15 5.68 5.53
C ASN A 58 -6.34 6.10 6.39
N VAL A 59 -7.54 5.52 6.21
CA VAL A 59 -8.71 5.89 7.02
C VAL A 59 -8.53 5.51 8.49
N VAL A 60 -7.87 4.39 8.79
CA VAL A 60 -7.55 3.98 10.16
C VAL A 60 -6.55 4.94 10.79
N LEU A 61 -5.43 5.23 10.14
CA LEU A 61 -4.40 6.12 10.67
C LEU A 61 -4.91 7.55 10.81
N SER A 62 -5.66 8.06 9.83
CA SER A 62 -6.22 9.42 9.83
C SER A 62 -7.25 9.65 10.93
N SER A 63 -7.77 8.59 11.57
CA SER A 63 -8.64 8.72 12.74
C SER A 63 -7.92 9.29 13.96
N THR A 64 -6.59 9.32 13.94
CA THR A 64 -5.75 9.72 15.08
C THR A 64 -4.57 10.60 14.69
N PHE A 65 -3.98 10.39 13.50
CA PHE A 65 -2.77 11.07 13.04
C PHE A 65 -3.01 11.92 11.80
N LYS A 66 -2.22 12.97 11.63
CA LYS A 66 -2.13 13.70 10.36
C LYS A 66 -1.39 12.84 9.35
N THR A 67 -2.15 12.10 8.55
CA THR A 67 -1.65 11.09 7.61
C THR A 67 -1.55 11.66 6.20
N TYR A 68 -0.43 11.42 5.53
CA TYR A 68 -0.24 11.68 4.11
C TYR A 68 -0.13 10.36 3.35
N THR A 69 -0.77 10.27 2.19
CA THR A 69 -0.78 9.02 1.40
C THR A 69 -0.68 9.27 -0.08
N THR A 70 -0.27 8.26 -0.83
CA THR A 70 -0.28 8.26 -2.29
C THR A 70 -1.69 8.52 -2.81
N GLU A 71 -1.86 9.55 -3.61
CA GLU A 71 -3.12 9.87 -4.28
C GLU A 71 -3.26 9.11 -5.59
N GLY A 72 -4.46 8.60 -5.86
CA GLY A 72 -4.78 7.90 -7.11
C GLY A 72 -3.81 6.75 -7.39
N ASN A 73 -3.13 6.83 -8.53
CA ASN A 73 -2.16 5.85 -9.03
C ASN A 73 -0.72 6.39 -9.11
N LEU A 74 -0.38 7.41 -8.31
CA LEU A 74 0.96 8.01 -8.27
C LEU A 74 1.98 7.10 -7.55
N ASN A 75 2.12 5.86 -8.03
CA ASN A 75 2.87 4.78 -7.41
C ASN A 75 4.08 4.28 -8.21
N ASN A 76 4.47 5.01 -9.27
CA ASN A 76 5.63 4.70 -10.12
C ASN A 76 6.82 5.63 -9.83
N HIS A 77 7.87 5.55 -10.65
CA HIS A 77 9.13 6.29 -10.53
C HIS A 77 8.99 7.84 -10.60
N ILE A 78 7.83 8.35 -11.06
CA ILE A 78 7.48 9.78 -11.04
C ILE A 78 6.49 10.06 -9.90
N GLY A 79 5.48 9.23 -9.74
CA GLY A 79 4.39 9.43 -8.78
C GLY A 79 4.83 9.33 -7.33
N VAL A 80 5.75 8.42 -7.01
CA VAL A 80 6.28 8.26 -5.65
C VAL A 80 7.06 9.51 -5.21
N PRO A 81 8.01 10.06 -5.99
CA PRO A 81 8.64 11.34 -5.66
C PRO A 81 7.64 12.48 -5.48
N LEU A 82 6.66 12.62 -6.37
CA LEU A 82 5.62 13.65 -6.26
C LEU A 82 4.77 13.49 -5.00
N THR A 83 4.47 12.26 -4.60
CA THR A 83 3.77 11.96 -3.34
C THR A 83 4.60 12.44 -2.14
N ILE A 84 5.90 12.13 -2.12
CA ILE A 84 6.81 12.54 -1.04
C ILE A 84 6.87 14.06 -0.93
N LEU A 85 6.99 14.77 -2.05
CA LEU A 85 7.08 16.25 -2.09
C LEU A 85 5.80 16.95 -1.63
N LYS A 86 4.65 16.28 -1.62
CA LYS A 86 3.39 16.81 -1.08
C LYS A 86 3.30 16.77 0.45
N ILE A 87 4.15 15.97 1.11
CA ILE A 87 4.14 15.82 2.57
C ILE A 87 4.57 17.13 3.21
N LYS A 88 3.75 17.67 4.12
CA LYS A 88 4.00 18.92 4.81
C LYS A 88 4.60 18.68 6.20
N ALA A 89 5.11 19.74 6.81
CA ALA A 89 5.76 19.68 8.12
C ALA A 89 4.80 19.23 9.26
N ASP A 90 3.50 19.28 9.06
CA ASP A 90 2.48 18.80 10.01
C ASP A 90 2.21 17.30 9.94
N ALA A 91 2.90 16.57 9.05
CA ALA A 91 2.72 15.14 8.90
C ALA A 91 3.20 14.38 10.14
N GLU A 92 2.40 13.38 10.55
CA GLU A 92 2.73 12.47 11.65
C GLU A 92 3.00 11.05 11.15
N ILE A 93 2.40 10.66 10.02
CA ILE A 93 2.64 9.37 9.33
C ILE A 93 2.48 9.57 7.82
N ALA A 94 3.27 8.85 7.04
CA ALA A 94 3.13 8.76 5.59
C ALA A 94 2.93 7.32 5.12
N VAL A 95 2.03 7.13 4.14
CA VAL A 95 1.74 5.82 3.54
C VAL A 95 1.99 5.89 2.04
N ILE A 96 3.00 5.20 1.56
CA ILE A 96 3.49 5.29 0.18
C ILE A 96 3.22 3.99 -0.56
N GLU A 97 2.33 4.05 -1.56
CA GLU A 97 2.09 2.93 -2.47
C GLU A 97 3.19 2.86 -3.53
N MET A 98 3.77 1.67 -3.73
CA MET A 98 4.84 1.39 -4.68
C MET A 98 4.39 0.34 -5.70
N GLY A 99 4.08 0.77 -6.91
CA GLY A 99 3.81 -0.11 -8.06
C GLY A 99 5.11 -0.48 -8.76
N ALA A 100 5.20 -1.70 -9.30
CA ALA A 100 6.35 -2.10 -10.11
C ALA A 100 5.93 -3.13 -11.16
N ASN A 101 6.58 -3.03 -12.33
CA ASN A 101 6.44 -3.93 -13.47
C ASN A 101 7.71 -4.73 -13.72
N HIS A 102 8.87 -4.30 -13.19
CA HIS A 102 10.18 -4.91 -13.35
C HIS A 102 10.88 -5.07 -12.00
N GLN A 103 11.91 -5.90 -11.98
CA GLN A 103 12.83 -5.98 -10.84
C GLN A 103 13.63 -4.68 -10.72
N ASN A 104 14.12 -4.39 -9.52
CA ASN A 104 14.87 -3.20 -9.11
C ASN A 104 14.04 -1.89 -9.04
N GLU A 105 12.78 -1.88 -9.43
CA GLU A 105 11.95 -0.68 -9.31
C GLU A 105 11.58 -0.39 -7.84
N ILE A 106 11.18 -1.41 -7.06
CA ILE A 106 10.89 -1.23 -5.64
C ILE A 106 12.14 -0.86 -4.86
N ALA A 107 13.29 -1.48 -5.16
CA ALA A 107 14.56 -1.11 -4.56
C ALA A 107 14.90 0.36 -4.81
N SER A 108 14.76 0.82 -6.06
CA SER A 108 14.95 2.23 -6.43
C SER A 108 14.01 3.16 -5.64
N TYR A 109 12.71 2.81 -5.50
CA TYR A 109 11.78 3.64 -4.73
C TYR A 109 12.14 3.70 -3.25
N CYS A 110 12.67 2.64 -2.68
CA CYS A 110 13.15 2.62 -1.31
C CYS A 110 14.31 3.59 -1.07
N GLU A 111 15.16 3.84 -2.07
CA GLU A 111 16.32 4.72 -1.95
C GLU A 111 15.97 6.19 -1.66
N TYR A 112 14.79 6.65 -2.09
CA TYR A 112 14.33 8.02 -1.84
C TYR A 112 13.11 8.09 -0.91
N THR A 113 12.34 7.01 -0.76
CA THR A 113 11.25 6.95 0.22
C THR A 113 11.77 6.68 1.63
N LEU A 114 12.89 5.97 1.78
CA LEU A 114 13.50 5.58 3.06
C LEU A 114 12.43 5.03 4.01
N PRO A 115 11.71 3.95 3.64
CA PRO A 115 10.62 3.43 4.46
C PRO A 115 11.13 2.85 5.78
N THR A 116 10.42 3.15 6.86
CA THR A 116 10.65 2.60 8.20
C THR A 116 9.81 1.37 8.45
N HIS A 117 8.68 1.25 7.74
CA HIS A 117 7.74 0.15 7.83
C HIS A 117 7.31 -0.26 6.42
N GLY A 118 6.84 -1.49 6.26
CA GLY A 118 6.30 -1.90 4.97
C GLY A 118 5.53 -3.20 5.00
N LEU A 119 4.76 -3.40 3.94
CA LEU A 119 4.05 -4.64 3.69
C LEU A 119 4.02 -4.99 2.20
N ILE A 120 3.95 -6.29 1.92
CA ILE A 120 3.69 -6.85 0.60
C ILE A 120 2.32 -7.50 0.66
N THR A 121 1.35 -6.99 -0.10
CA THR A 121 -0.02 -7.53 -0.07
C THR A 121 -0.07 -8.98 -0.56
N ASN A 122 0.52 -9.23 -1.72
CA ASN A 122 0.71 -10.57 -2.29
C ASN A 122 1.66 -10.53 -3.50
N CYS A 123 2.10 -11.73 -3.96
CA CYS A 123 2.88 -11.93 -5.18
C CYS A 123 2.08 -12.79 -6.18
N GLY A 124 1.00 -12.22 -6.72
CA GLY A 124 0.15 -12.87 -7.71
C GLY A 124 0.70 -12.76 -9.15
N LYS A 125 -0.03 -13.33 -10.10
CA LYS A 125 0.32 -13.37 -11.54
C LYS A 125 0.03 -12.03 -12.23
N ALA A 126 0.78 -10.99 -11.87
CA ALA A 126 0.70 -9.68 -12.49
C ALA A 126 2.05 -9.29 -13.11
N HIS A 127 2.03 -8.67 -14.30
CA HIS A 127 3.23 -8.18 -15.00
C HIS A 127 4.31 -9.26 -15.20
N LEU A 128 3.90 -10.52 -15.50
CA LEU A 128 4.80 -11.67 -15.58
C LEU A 128 5.92 -11.49 -16.60
N GLU A 129 5.65 -10.83 -17.74
CA GLU A 129 6.64 -10.57 -18.77
C GLU A 129 7.78 -9.67 -18.25
N GLY A 130 7.43 -8.55 -17.63
CA GLY A 130 8.42 -7.58 -17.11
C GLY A 130 9.24 -8.13 -15.93
N PHE A 131 8.65 -9.01 -15.12
CA PHE A 131 9.37 -9.63 -13.99
C PHE A 131 10.12 -10.91 -14.38
N GLY A 132 9.85 -11.51 -15.54
CA GLY A 132 10.43 -12.81 -15.90
C GLY A 132 9.79 -14.01 -15.18
N GLY A 133 8.47 -13.95 -14.94
CA GLY A 133 7.68 -15.01 -14.32
C GLY A 133 7.37 -14.80 -12.83
N VAL A 134 6.74 -15.81 -12.22
CA VAL A 134 6.24 -15.72 -10.83
C VAL A 134 7.36 -15.51 -9.81
N GLU A 135 8.48 -16.19 -9.96
CA GLU A 135 9.64 -16.04 -9.07
C GLU A 135 10.26 -14.63 -9.22
N GLY A 136 10.25 -14.07 -10.43
CA GLY A 136 10.65 -12.68 -10.67
C GLY A 136 9.74 -11.68 -9.96
N VAL A 137 8.42 -11.94 -9.92
CA VAL A 137 7.47 -11.11 -9.13
C VAL A 137 7.81 -11.16 -7.65
N LYS A 138 8.05 -12.34 -7.08
CA LYS A 138 8.44 -12.47 -5.67
C LYS A 138 9.75 -11.72 -5.39
N LYS A 139 10.75 -11.87 -6.27
CA LYS A 139 12.04 -11.19 -6.15
C LYS A 139 11.87 -9.67 -6.17
N GLY A 140 11.16 -9.13 -7.18
CA GLY A 140 10.96 -7.69 -7.31
C GLY A 140 10.11 -7.08 -6.17
N LYS A 141 9.03 -7.75 -5.73
CA LYS A 141 8.26 -7.26 -4.56
C LYS A 141 9.06 -7.44 -3.26
N GLY A 142 9.87 -8.49 -3.16
CA GLY A 142 10.74 -8.78 -2.03
C GLY A 142 11.82 -7.73 -1.78
N GLU A 143 12.13 -6.89 -2.75
CA GLU A 143 13.07 -5.77 -2.61
C GLU A 143 12.69 -4.84 -1.44
N LEU A 144 11.38 -4.64 -1.16
CA LEU A 144 10.93 -3.91 0.01
C LEU A 144 11.38 -4.59 1.31
N PHE A 145 11.18 -5.91 1.43
CA PHE A 145 11.59 -6.65 2.62
C PHE A 145 13.12 -6.69 2.76
N ASN A 146 13.86 -6.75 1.65
CA ASN A 146 15.32 -6.64 1.66
C ASN A 146 15.77 -5.27 2.21
N TYR A 147 15.11 -4.19 1.77
CA TYR A 147 15.39 -2.86 2.29
C TYR A 147 15.12 -2.77 3.80
N LEU A 148 13.97 -3.22 4.27
CA LEU A 148 13.60 -3.20 5.70
C LEU A 148 14.58 -4.01 6.54
N ARG A 149 15.01 -5.19 6.06
CA ARG A 149 16.00 -6.04 6.73
C ARG A 149 17.33 -5.31 6.93
N ASN A 150 17.80 -4.63 5.90
CA ASN A 150 19.09 -3.94 5.92
C ASN A 150 19.07 -2.62 6.71
N ASN A 151 17.89 -2.08 6.98
CA ASN A 151 17.71 -0.77 7.63
C ASN A 151 16.94 -0.86 8.99
N ASN A 152 16.90 -2.05 9.60
CA ASN A 152 16.20 -2.29 10.88
C ASN A 152 14.72 -1.86 10.86
N GLY A 153 14.06 -1.99 9.72
CA GLY A 153 12.66 -1.65 9.56
C GLY A 153 11.70 -2.69 10.13
N THR A 154 10.41 -2.35 10.16
CA THR A 154 9.32 -3.22 10.60
C THR A 154 8.52 -3.72 9.38
N ALA A 155 8.24 -5.02 9.32
CA ALA A 155 7.38 -5.61 8.30
C ALA A 155 6.04 -6.04 8.88
N PHE A 156 4.94 -5.72 8.18
CA PHE A 156 3.63 -6.32 8.42
C PHE A 156 3.44 -7.44 7.40
N VAL A 157 3.20 -8.66 7.87
CA VAL A 157 3.26 -9.87 7.04
C VAL A 157 1.96 -10.65 7.14
N MET A 158 1.32 -10.89 5.98
CA MET A 158 0.20 -11.84 5.86
C MET A 158 0.72 -13.25 6.11
N TRP A 159 0.41 -13.78 7.29
CA TRP A 159 1.04 -14.99 7.80
C TRP A 159 0.52 -16.26 7.15
N ASP A 160 -0.65 -16.22 6.51
CA ASP A 160 -1.20 -17.36 5.76
C ASP A 160 -0.44 -17.63 4.45
N TYR A 161 0.44 -16.72 4.03
CA TYR A 161 1.22 -16.89 2.80
C TYR A 161 2.65 -17.34 3.15
N GLU A 162 2.92 -18.65 3.07
CA GLU A 162 4.23 -19.23 3.38
C GLU A 162 5.40 -18.52 2.67
N TYR A 163 5.20 -18.09 1.42
CA TYR A 163 6.23 -17.37 0.69
C TYR A 163 6.53 -15.98 1.31
N LEU A 164 5.56 -15.30 1.92
CA LEU A 164 5.80 -14.05 2.63
C LEU A 164 6.49 -14.28 3.97
N GLN A 165 6.17 -15.38 4.67
CA GLN A 165 6.91 -15.78 5.87
C GLN A 165 8.39 -15.99 5.53
N GLU A 166 8.67 -16.73 4.45
CA GLU A 166 10.03 -17.00 3.99
C GLU A 166 10.77 -15.72 3.57
N MET A 167 10.11 -14.86 2.79
CA MET A 167 10.66 -13.58 2.34
C MET A 167 10.94 -12.61 3.50
N SER A 168 10.23 -12.71 4.61
CA SER A 168 10.39 -11.82 5.78
C SER A 168 11.48 -12.27 6.75
N LYS A 169 12.04 -13.45 6.60
CA LYS A 169 13.11 -13.95 7.49
C LYS A 169 14.27 -12.96 7.61
N GLY A 170 14.73 -12.76 8.84
CA GLY A 170 15.84 -11.86 9.17
C GLY A 170 15.47 -10.37 9.25
N ILE A 171 14.21 -10.00 9.07
CA ILE A 171 13.73 -8.65 9.42
C ILE A 171 13.63 -8.58 10.96
N SER A 172 14.13 -7.49 11.54
CA SER A 172 14.25 -7.34 13.00
C SER A 172 12.91 -7.32 13.73
N THR A 173 11.88 -6.73 13.11
CA THR A 173 10.53 -6.63 13.68
C THR A 173 9.51 -7.07 12.65
N ILE A 174 8.75 -8.10 12.99
CA ILE A 174 7.68 -8.64 12.13
C ILE A 174 6.38 -8.61 12.94
N ILE A 175 5.36 -7.95 12.40
CA ILE A 175 3.98 -7.97 12.89
C ILE A 175 3.17 -8.84 11.95
N LYS A 176 2.62 -9.92 12.49
CA LYS A 176 1.90 -10.93 11.73
C LYS A 176 0.41 -10.65 11.74
N TYR A 177 -0.23 -10.77 10.59
CA TYR A 177 -1.69 -10.77 10.51
C TYR A 177 -2.15 -11.92 9.60
N GLY A 178 -3.31 -12.51 9.89
CA GLY A 178 -3.77 -13.66 9.14
C GLY A 178 -4.98 -14.34 9.76
N THR A 179 -5.26 -15.55 9.34
CA THR A 179 -6.41 -16.33 9.85
C THR A 179 -6.04 -17.18 11.07
N ALA A 180 -4.75 -17.47 11.27
CA ALA A 180 -4.22 -18.23 12.41
C ALA A 180 -2.73 -17.95 12.67
N ASN A 181 -2.28 -18.19 13.90
CA ASN A 181 -0.87 -18.07 14.34
C ASN A 181 -0.26 -16.69 14.09
N ALA A 182 -1.05 -15.63 14.26
CA ALA A 182 -0.67 -14.24 14.00
C ALA A 182 -0.95 -13.33 15.20
N ASP A 183 -0.33 -12.14 15.21
CA ASP A 183 -0.56 -11.13 16.25
C ASP A 183 -1.97 -10.53 16.12
N VAL A 184 -2.49 -10.43 14.89
CA VAL A 184 -3.88 -10.11 14.60
C VAL A 184 -4.48 -11.24 13.78
N GLU A 185 -5.50 -11.90 14.34
CA GLU A 185 -6.20 -13.00 13.68
C GLU A 185 -7.65 -12.63 13.39
N GLY A 186 -8.10 -12.96 12.18
CA GLY A 186 -9.50 -12.77 11.83
C GLY A 186 -9.93 -13.68 10.69
N VAL A 187 -11.23 -13.97 10.67
CA VAL A 187 -11.84 -14.87 9.71
C VAL A 187 -13.08 -14.27 9.07
N LEU A 188 -13.40 -14.75 7.90
CA LEU A 188 -14.63 -14.40 7.21
C LEU A 188 -15.85 -14.85 8.01
N ILE A 189 -16.80 -13.94 8.27
CA ILE A 189 -18.15 -14.28 8.77
C ILE A 189 -19.12 -14.37 7.60
N LYS A 190 -19.13 -13.34 6.75
CA LYS A 190 -20.08 -13.17 5.65
C LYS A 190 -19.45 -12.37 4.52
N ASN A 191 -19.88 -12.62 3.29
CA ASN A 191 -19.41 -11.99 2.06
C ASN A 191 -20.57 -11.57 1.11
N ASP A 192 -21.80 -11.40 1.59
CA ASP A 192 -22.95 -11.07 0.74
C ASP A 192 -23.77 -9.90 1.32
N PRO A 193 -23.84 -8.74 0.61
CA PRO A 193 -22.93 -8.33 -0.48
C PRO A 193 -21.58 -7.81 0.02
N TYR A 194 -21.48 -7.52 1.32
CA TYR A 194 -20.32 -6.92 1.93
C TYR A 194 -19.59 -7.86 2.87
N LEU A 195 -18.28 -7.72 2.88
CA LEU A 195 -17.37 -8.48 3.74
C LEU A 195 -17.59 -8.12 5.22
N SER A 196 -17.92 -9.14 6.03
CA SER A 196 -17.88 -9.08 7.49
C SER A 196 -16.77 -9.99 8.01
N VAL A 197 -15.96 -9.46 8.92
CA VAL A 197 -14.78 -10.13 9.48
C VAL A 197 -14.96 -10.27 10.99
N ALA A 198 -14.74 -11.48 11.53
CA ALA A 198 -14.51 -11.66 12.96
C ALA A 198 -13.03 -11.45 13.28
N ILE A 199 -12.73 -10.69 14.33
CA ILE A 199 -11.38 -10.60 14.87
C ILE A 199 -11.32 -11.51 16.09
N ASN A 200 -10.46 -12.54 16.01
CA ASN A 200 -10.36 -13.58 17.02
C ASN A 200 -9.22 -13.34 18.01
N ASN A 201 -8.20 -12.58 17.57
CA ASN A 201 -7.03 -12.22 18.38
C ASN A 201 -6.50 -10.83 17.98
N GLY A 202 -5.84 -10.15 18.89
CA GLY A 202 -5.09 -8.90 18.65
C GLY A 202 -5.93 -7.63 18.73
N ALA A 203 -7.27 -7.71 18.82
CA ALA A 203 -8.14 -6.57 19.10
C ALA A 203 -9.35 -6.99 19.96
N GLU A 204 -9.89 -6.04 20.72
CA GLU A 204 -11.11 -6.24 21.53
C GLU A 204 -12.39 -6.22 20.69
N THR A 205 -12.32 -5.68 19.48
CA THR A 205 -13.41 -5.66 18.52
C THR A 205 -13.63 -7.05 17.95
N ASN A 206 -14.79 -7.65 18.25
CA ASN A 206 -15.09 -9.01 17.79
C ASN A 206 -15.55 -9.08 16.33
N LYS A 207 -16.00 -7.96 15.74
CA LYS A 207 -16.56 -7.94 14.39
C LYS A 207 -16.35 -6.60 13.69
N ILE A 208 -16.05 -6.65 12.40
CA ILE A 208 -15.96 -5.48 11.50
C ILE A 208 -16.87 -5.73 10.29
N ASN A 209 -17.84 -4.86 10.04
CA ASN A 209 -18.72 -4.90 8.88
C ASN A 209 -18.26 -3.87 7.86
N SER A 210 -17.43 -4.27 6.91
CA SER A 210 -16.91 -3.36 5.88
C SER A 210 -17.94 -3.11 4.76
N GLN A 211 -17.69 -2.10 3.93
CA GLN A 211 -18.40 -1.87 2.68
C GLN A 211 -17.63 -2.42 1.45
N LEU A 212 -16.69 -3.32 1.69
CA LEU A 212 -15.93 -4.00 0.64
C LEU A 212 -16.70 -5.21 0.13
N VAL A 213 -16.62 -5.46 -1.16
CA VAL A 213 -17.19 -6.64 -1.81
C VAL A 213 -16.06 -7.65 -2.06
N GLY A 214 -16.29 -8.92 -1.75
CA GLY A 214 -15.36 -10.02 -2.00
C GLY A 214 -14.49 -10.40 -0.79
N ASP A 215 -14.36 -11.72 -0.58
CA ASP A 215 -13.57 -12.33 0.50
C ASP A 215 -12.06 -12.09 0.36
N TYR A 216 -11.60 -11.89 -0.88
CA TYR A 216 -10.21 -11.52 -1.17
C TYR A 216 -9.77 -10.18 -0.53
N ASN A 217 -10.70 -9.42 0.04
CA ASN A 217 -10.42 -8.23 0.83
C ASN A 217 -10.14 -8.53 2.32
N LEU A 218 -10.34 -9.75 2.79
CA LEU A 218 -10.01 -10.14 4.16
C LEU A 218 -8.57 -9.77 4.55
N PRO A 219 -7.53 -10.12 3.77
CA PRO A 219 -6.16 -9.73 4.09
C PRO A 219 -5.96 -8.20 4.16
N ASN A 220 -6.68 -7.43 3.33
CA ASN A 220 -6.57 -5.97 3.30
C ASN A 220 -7.15 -5.35 4.59
N VAL A 221 -8.27 -5.89 5.09
CA VAL A 221 -8.88 -5.48 6.37
C VAL A 221 -7.95 -5.83 7.53
N LEU A 222 -7.44 -7.07 7.58
CA LEU A 222 -6.54 -7.52 8.65
C LEU A 222 -5.23 -6.71 8.69
N ALA A 223 -4.68 -6.34 7.54
CA ALA A 223 -3.52 -5.45 7.46
C ALA A 223 -3.80 -4.08 8.10
N ALA A 224 -4.98 -3.49 7.81
CA ALA A 224 -5.36 -2.21 8.39
C ALA A 224 -5.58 -2.30 9.91
N VAL A 225 -6.17 -3.39 10.40
CA VAL A 225 -6.29 -3.66 11.84
C VAL A 225 -4.92 -3.79 12.48
N ALA A 226 -4.03 -4.61 11.93
CA ALA A 226 -2.69 -4.84 12.47
C ALA A 226 -1.86 -3.54 12.55
N ILE A 227 -1.91 -2.71 11.52
CA ILE A 227 -1.25 -1.41 11.49
C ILE A 227 -1.87 -0.46 12.51
N GLY A 228 -3.20 -0.39 12.59
CA GLY A 228 -3.89 0.42 13.59
C GLY A 228 -3.51 0.05 15.02
N LYS A 229 -3.46 -1.25 15.34
CA LYS A 229 -3.02 -1.77 16.65
C LYS A 229 -1.55 -1.43 16.93
N TYR A 230 -0.67 -1.60 15.95
CA TYR A 230 0.75 -1.28 16.09
C TYR A 230 0.96 0.20 16.46
N PHE A 231 0.22 1.11 15.83
CA PHE A 231 0.25 2.54 16.13
C PHE A 231 -0.67 2.94 17.29
N LYS A 232 -1.18 1.97 18.07
CA LYS A 232 -1.97 2.18 19.31
C LYS A 232 -3.25 2.97 19.08
N ILE A 233 -3.86 2.86 17.92
CA ILE A 233 -5.21 3.38 17.67
C ILE A 233 -6.21 2.50 18.41
N THR A 234 -7.21 3.10 19.03
CA THR A 234 -8.23 2.36 19.77
C THR A 234 -9.05 1.47 18.84
N ASP A 235 -9.48 0.31 19.33
CA ASP A 235 -10.23 -0.67 18.54
C ASP A 235 -11.53 -0.08 17.97
N GLN A 236 -12.21 0.78 18.73
CA GLN A 236 -13.38 1.49 18.27
C GLN A 236 -13.09 2.39 17.05
N LYS A 237 -11.98 3.12 17.06
CA LYS A 237 -11.57 3.96 15.92
C LYS A 237 -11.20 3.11 14.71
N ILE A 238 -10.46 2.00 14.91
CA ILE A 238 -10.12 1.06 13.84
C ILE A 238 -11.38 0.51 13.20
N GLN A 239 -12.30 -0.03 14.00
CA GLN A 239 -13.58 -0.58 13.54
C GLN A 239 -14.37 0.47 12.77
N SER A 240 -14.66 1.63 13.38
CA SER A 240 -15.47 2.67 12.77
C SER A 240 -14.88 3.22 11.49
N SER A 241 -13.54 3.35 11.40
CA SER A 241 -12.86 3.81 10.19
C SER A 241 -13.03 2.84 9.03
N ILE A 242 -12.89 1.54 9.29
CA ILE A 242 -13.05 0.50 8.25
C ILE A 242 -14.52 0.37 7.84
N GLU A 243 -15.46 0.39 8.79
CA GLU A 243 -16.90 0.28 8.51
C GLU A 243 -17.45 1.46 7.72
N ASN A 244 -16.91 2.67 7.93
CA ASN A 244 -17.32 3.88 7.22
C ASN A 244 -16.59 4.07 5.88
N TYR A 245 -15.56 3.28 5.59
CA TYR A 245 -14.86 3.37 4.31
C TYR A 245 -15.70 2.78 3.18
N SER A 246 -15.99 3.58 2.16
CA SER A 246 -16.67 3.16 0.95
C SER A 246 -15.72 3.27 -0.25
N PRO A 247 -15.49 2.19 -1.03
CA PRO A 247 -14.66 2.25 -2.23
C PRO A 247 -15.24 3.23 -3.25
N SER A 248 -14.39 4.11 -3.79
CA SER A 248 -14.78 5.12 -4.79
C SER A 248 -13.98 5.06 -6.09
N ASN A 249 -13.09 4.07 -6.23
CA ASN A 249 -12.06 4.02 -7.25
C ASN A 249 -12.23 2.86 -8.26
N SER A 250 -13.47 2.44 -8.52
CA SER A 250 -13.82 1.35 -9.44
C SER A 250 -13.14 0.01 -9.11
N ARG A 251 -12.92 -0.26 -7.80
CA ARG A 251 -12.34 -1.51 -7.30
C ARG A 251 -13.37 -2.24 -6.45
N SER A 252 -14.07 -3.20 -7.05
CA SER A 252 -15.14 -3.98 -6.42
C SER A 252 -16.21 -3.10 -5.72
N GLN A 253 -16.52 -1.97 -6.33
CA GLN A 253 -17.48 -1.00 -5.83
C GLN A 253 -18.90 -1.44 -6.17
N LEU A 254 -19.77 -1.58 -5.15
CA LEU A 254 -21.18 -1.86 -5.37
C LEU A 254 -21.95 -0.55 -5.64
N ILE A 255 -22.61 -0.50 -6.79
CA ILE A 255 -23.44 0.64 -7.22
C ILE A 255 -24.87 0.16 -7.41
N ASN A 256 -25.82 0.84 -6.80
CA ASN A 256 -27.24 0.61 -7.03
C ASN A 256 -27.76 1.62 -8.05
N LYS A 257 -28.32 1.13 -9.19
CA LYS A 257 -28.90 1.99 -10.24
C LYS A 257 -30.30 1.48 -10.61
N GLY A 258 -31.30 2.13 -10.06
CA GLY A 258 -32.70 1.64 -10.15
C GLY A 258 -32.83 0.28 -9.45
N THR A 259 -33.30 -0.72 -10.16
CA THR A 259 -33.43 -2.10 -9.69
C THR A 259 -32.16 -2.94 -9.85
N ASN A 260 -31.12 -2.39 -10.50
CA ASN A 260 -29.88 -3.11 -10.79
C ASN A 260 -28.84 -2.90 -9.70
N LYS A 261 -28.16 -3.98 -9.32
CA LYS A 261 -26.93 -3.96 -8.53
C LYS A 261 -25.75 -4.19 -9.45
N ILE A 262 -24.80 -3.27 -9.47
CA ILE A 262 -23.64 -3.29 -10.36
C ILE A 262 -22.38 -3.37 -9.47
N ILE A 263 -21.57 -4.41 -9.64
CA ILE A 263 -20.22 -4.47 -9.05
C ILE A 263 -19.26 -3.88 -10.09
N LEU A 264 -18.75 -2.68 -9.79
CA LEU A 264 -17.81 -1.99 -10.64
C LEU A 264 -16.37 -2.35 -10.23
N ASP A 265 -15.72 -3.19 -11.02
CA ASP A 265 -14.31 -3.56 -10.88
C ASP A 265 -13.57 -3.34 -12.21
N ALA A 266 -13.41 -2.07 -12.57
CA ALA A 266 -12.99 -1.63 -13.91
C ALA A 266 -11.68 -0.81 -13.91
N TYR A 267 -10.94 -0.80 -12.80
CA TYR A 267 -9.69 -0.05 -12.74
C TYR A 267 -8.57 -0.72 -13.53
N ASN A 268 -8.35 -2.01 -13.32
CA ASN A 268 -7.35 -2.82 -14.02
C ASN A 268 -7.69 -4.30 -13.84
N ALA A 269 -7.31 -5.14 -14.80
CA ALA A 269 -7.55 -6.57 -14.75
C ALA A 269 -6.24 -7.33 -14.96
N ASN A 270 -6.05 -8.38 -14.17
CA ASN A 270 -5.09 -9.45 -14.42
C ASN A 270 -5.76 -10.80 -14.16
N PRO A 271 -5.19 -11.94 -14.63
CA PRO A 271 -5.84 -13.24 -14.49
C PRO A 271 -6.25 -13.60 -13.06
N SER A 272 -5.44 -13.20 -12.06
CA SER A 272 -5.73 -13.50 -10.65
C SER A 272 -6.86 -12.65 -10.08
N SER A 273 -6.85 -11.33 -10.33
CA SER A 273 -7.87 -10.42 -9.80
C SER A 273 -9.22 -10.62 -10.47
N LEU A 274 -9.22 -10.83 -11.80
CA LEU A 274 -10.47 -11.04 -12.56
C LEU A 274 -11.15 -12.35 -12.16
N LYS A 275 -10.37 -13.43 -11.97
CA LYS A 275 -10.92 -14.70 -11.49
C LYS A 275 -11.66 -14.53 -10.17
N LEU A 276 -11.04 -13.92 -9.18
CA LEU A 276 -11.64 -13.68 -7.85
C LEU A 276 -12.89 -12.79 -7.94
N ALA A 277 -12.88 -11.77 -8.79
CA ALA A 277 -14.04 -10.89 -8.98
C ALA A 277 -15.23 -11.62 -9.63
N ILE A 278 -14.99 -12.58 -10.55
CA ILE A 278 -16.04 -13.38 -11.19
C ILE A 278 -16.58 -14.45 -10.25
N GLU A 279 -15.71 -15.11 -9.47
CA GLU A 279 -16.09 -16.17 -8.52
C GLU A 279 -16.90 -15.63 -7.33
N ASN A 280 -16.70 -14.36 -6.98
CA ASN A 280 -17.44 -13.68 -5.93
C ASN A 280 -18.87 -13.29 -6.36
#